data_4edd7d6126455cbe9c4ed4c569898047
#
_entry.id   4edd7d6126455cbe9c4ed4c569898047
#
_cell.length_a   1.000
_cell.length_b   1.000
_cell.length_c   1.000
_cell.angle_alpha   90.00
_cell.angle_beta   90.00
_cell.angle_gamma   90.00
#
_symmetry.space_group_name_H-M   'P 1'
#
loop_
_entity.id
_entity.type
_entity.pdbx_description
1 polymer ?
#
loop_
_entity_poly.entity_id
_entity_poly.type
_entity_poly.pdbx_seq_one_letter_code
_entity_poly.pdbx_strand_id
1 'polypeptide(L)'
;TYYTSLSYNKTNGIVPTVGFEKMQIRANLDTELNKWLKMGTRLHGGYMKVSDVQNSLLGDSGLAPTNPFYSGMALAPTMNAYNEDGSYNFDLPFVFNVNPIAAIREQDKYDKQYKFNGTVYLEWKPIKQLTFRTNNSIEYATTTSRAYSPAFVNTASYGASLNTAESQYRILT
;
A
#
# COMPACT_ATOMS: atom_id res chain seq x y z
N THR A 1 22.19 22.20 -14.05
CA THR A 1 21.57 22.17 -12.70
C THR A 1 21.19 20.75 -12.37
N TYR A 2 21.43 20.29 -11.15
CA TYR A 2 21.01 18.97 -10.71
C TYR A 2 20.32 19.05 -9.34
N TYR A 3 19.43 18.12 -9.10
CA TYR A 3 18.75 17.93 -7.82
C TYR A 3 18.53 16.45 -7.56
N THR A 4 18.85 15.99 -6.37
CA THR A 4 18.54 14.63 -5.91
C THR A 4 17.92 14.69 -4.53
N SER A 5 16.97 13.82 -4.27
CA SER A 5 16.38 13.66 -2.94
C SER A 5 16.03 12.19 -2.68
N LEU A 6 16.19 11.80 -1.44
CA LEU A 6 15.74 10.52 -0.90
C LEU A 6 14.85 10.82 0.31
N SER A 7 13.71 10.19 0.37
CA SER A 7 12.82 10.29 1.53
C SER A 7 12.35 8.90 1.96
N TYR A 8 12.26 8.72 3.27
CA TYR A 8 11.69 7.53 3.89
C TYR A 8 10.70 7.98 4.97
N ASN A 9 9.55 7.38 4.97
CA ASN A 9 8.51 7.60 5.98
C ASN A 9 7.96 6.25 6.42
N LYS A 10 7.85 6.05 7.72
CA LYS A 10 7.20 4.91 8.33
C LYS A 10 6.27 5.39 9.43
N THR A 11 5.03 4.96 9.37
CA THR A 11 3.99 5.28 10.36
C THR A 11 3.35 3.99 10.81
N ASN A 12 3.30 3.78 12.10
CA ASN A 12 2.53 2.68 12.69
C ASN A 12 1.17 3.22 13.11
N GLY A 13 0.13 2.48 12.79
CA GLY A 13 -1.22 2.79 13.22
C GLY A 13 -1.43 2.53 14.72
N ILE A 14 -2.56 2.98 15.24
CA ILE A 14 -3.00 2.69 16.62
C ILE A 14 -3.32 1.20 16.78
N VAL A 15 -3.85 0.59 15.72
CA VAL A 15 -4.14 -0.84 15.70
C VAL A 15 -2.87 -1.61 15.37
N PRO A 16 -2.54 -2.67 16.14
CA PRO A 16 -1.41 -3.54 15.81
C PRO A 16 -1.52 -4.07 14.38
N THR A 17 -0.40 -4.24 13.70
CA THR A 17 -0.28 -4.68 12.30
C THR A 17 -0.69 -3.68 11.23
N VAL A 18 -1.41 -2.61 11.59
CA VAL A 18 -1.71 -1.52 10.66
C VAL A 18 -0.51 -0.59 10.55
N GLY A 19 -0.12 -0.27 9.34
CA GLY A 19 1.03 0.60 9.13
C GLY A 19 1.20 1.04 7.68
N PHE A 20 2.01 2.06 7.52
CA PHE A 20 2.36 2.65 6.25
C PHE A 20 3.87 2.84 6.18
N GLU A 21 4.46 2.39 5.10
CA GLU A 21 5.88 2.56 4.81
C GLU A 21 6.03 3.09 3.39
N LYS A 22 6.82 4.15 3.23
CA LYS A 22 7.04 4.80 1.94
C LYS A 22 8.49 5.22 1.79
N MET A 23 9.07 4.84 0.68
CA MET A 23 10.40 5.29 0.24
C MET A 23 10.29 5.94 -1.13
N GLN A 24 10.94 7.07 -1.31
CA GLN A 24 10.94 7.79 -2.59
C GLN A 24 12.32 8.32 -2.91
N ILE A 25 12.68 8.21 -4.15
CA ILE A 25 13.89 8.81 -4.72
C ILE A 25 13.50 9.71 -5.88
N ARG A 26 14.13 10.87 -5.97
CA ARG A 26 14.00 11.80 -7.10
C ARG A 26 15.36 12.23 -7.57
N ALA A 27 15.51 12.31 -8.89
CA ALA A 27 16.70 12.83 -9.52
C ALA A 27 16.28 13.70 -10.70
N ASN A 28 16.70 14.96 -10.70
CA ASN A 28 16.47 15.89 -11.79
C ASN A 28 17.84 16.38 -12.30
N LEU A 29 17.98 16.40 -13.60
CA LEU A 29 19.16 16.92 -14.27
C LEU A 29 18.71 17.82 -15.43
N ASP A 30 19.18 19.06 -15.43
CA ASP A 30 19.04 19.95 -16.55
C ASP A 30 20.44 20.38 -17.02
N THR A 31 20.76 20.14 -18.28
CA THR A 31 22.05 20.46 -18.88
C THR A 31 21.90 21.17 -20.20
N GLU A 32 22.79 22.11 -20.48
CA GLU A 32 22.98 22.74 -21.77
C GLU A 32 24.12 22.00 -22.46
N LEU A 33 23.79 21.19 -23.45
CA LEU A 33 24.80 20.46 -24.24
C LEU A 33 25.61 21.42 -25.10
N ASN A 34 24.95 22.46 -25.61
CA ASN A 34 25.57 23.58 -26.31
C ASN A 34 24.59 24.78 -26.37
N LYS A 35 24.98 25.87 -27.10
CA LYS A 35 24.18 27.11 -27.18
C LYS A 35 22.79 26.94 -27.81
N TRP A 36 22.57 25.87 -28.55
CA TRP A 36 21.34 25.60 -29.29
C TRP A 36 20.61 24.31 -28.82
N LEU A 37 21.18 23.56 -27.87
CA LEU A 37 20.60 22.29 -27.41
C LEU A 37 20.65 22.19 -25.89
N LYS A 38 19.46 22.06 -25.29
CA LYS A 38 19.27 21.77 -23.87
C LYS A 38 18.55 20.44 -23.70
N MET A 39 18.92 19.72 -22.68
CA MET A 39 18.28 18.47 -22.28
C MET A 39 18.02 18.46 -20.79
N GLY A 40 16.91 17.88 -20.39
CA GLY A 40 16.64 17.62 -18.99
C GLY A 40 16.00 16.26 -18.78
N THR A 41 16.32 15.69 -17.63
CA THR A 41 15.79 14.41 -17.19
C THR A 41 15.21 14.56 -15.80
N ARG A 42 14.03 13.98 -15.58
CA ARG A 42 13.35 13.93 -14.30
C ARG A 42 12.95 12.50 -14.01
N LEU A 43 13.52 11.94 -12.96
CA LEU A 43 13.30 10.57 -12.54
C LEU A 43 12.68 10.58 -11.14
N HIS A 44 11.68 9.75 -10.95
CA HIS A 44 11.04 9.52 -9.68
C HIS A 44 10.77 8.04 -9.51
N GLY A 45 11.36 7.44 -8.47
CA GLY A 45 11.09 6.08 -8.02
C GLY A 45 10.40 6.10 -6.66
N GLY A 46 9.46 5.20 -6.47
CA GLY A 46 8.73 5.08 -5.21
C GLY A 46 8.42 3.63 -4.86
N TYR A 47 8.55 3.32 -3.59
CA TYR A 47 8.03 2.12 -2.95
C TYR A 47 7.06 2.54 -1.86
N MET A 48 5.94 1.85 -1.79
CA MET A 48 4.94 2.03 -0.75
C MET A 48 4.42 0.68 -0.30
N LYS A 49 4.34 0.49 1.01
CA LYS A 49 3.64 -0.64 1.63
C LYS A 49 2.59 -0.11 2.58
N VAL A 50 1.36 -0.57 2.40
CA VAL A 50 0.25 -0.31 3.32
C VAL A 50 -0.14 -1.65 3.91
N SER A 51 -0.11 -1.76 5.23
CA SER A 51 -0.62 -2.92 5.96
C SER A 51 -1.91 -2.52 6.65
N ASP A 52 -2.97 -3.28 6.43
CA ASP A 52 -4.28 -3.01 7.00
C ASP A 52 -4.92 -4.30 7.50
N VAL A 53 -5.77 -4.18 8.49
CA VAL A 53 -6.48 -5.34 9.09
C VAL A 53 -7.68 -5.71 8.26
N GLN A 54 -8.39 -4.73 7.75
CA GLN A 54 -9.54 -4.92 6.85
C GLN A 54 -9.97 -3.62 6.19
N ASN A 55 -10.17 -3.67 4.87
CA ASN A 55 -10.52 -2.51 4.06
C ASN A 55 -11.94 -2.00 4.23
N SER A 56 -12.76 -2.61 5.07
CA SER A 56 -14.16 -2.21 5.17
C SER A 56 -14.68 -2.27 6.59
N LEU A 57 -14.91 -1.09 7.16
CA LEU A 57 -15.84 -0.94 8.29
C LEU A 57 -17.27 -1.32 7.87
N LEU A 58 -17.53 -1.35 6.58
CA LEU A 58 -18.81 -1.57 5.93
C LEU A 58 -18.70 -2.65 4.85
N GLY A 59 -17.84 -3.67 5.02
CA GLY A 59 -17.76 -4.79 4.07
C GLY A 59 -19.14 -5.20 3.58
N ASP A 60 -19.26 -5.96 2.52
CA ASP A 60 -20.51 -6.30 1.79
C ASP A 60 -21.75 -6.55 2.67
N SER A 61 -21.55 -6.65 3.96
CA SER A 61 -22.60 -6.67 4.98
C SER A 61 -22.03 -6.08 6.26
N GLY A 62 -21.95 -4.78 6.40
CA GLY A 62 -21.36 -3.96 7.47
C GLY A 62 -21.35 -4.46 8.93
N LEU A 63 -21.84 -5.65 9.15
CA LEU A 63 -21.91 -6.40 10.40
C LEU A 63 -21.12 -7.72 10.32
N ALA A 64 -20.12 -7.81 9.43
CA ALA A 64 -19.32 -9.01 9.34
C ALA A 64 -18.53 -9.21 10.65
N PRO A 65 -18.72 -10.32 11.36
CA PRO A 65 -18.01 -10.61 12.59
C PRO A 65 -16.50 -10.76 12.38
N THR A 66 -16.06 -10.85 11.14
CA THR A 66 -14.65 -10.81 10.73
C THR A 66 -14.02 -9.42 10.83
N ASN A 67 -14.83 -8.36 11.02
CA ASN A 67 -14.32 -7.03 11.29
C ASN A 67 -13.94 -6.93 12.78
N PRO A 68 -12.64 -6.76 13.12
CA PRO A 68 -12.21 -6.76 14.52
C PRO A 68 -12.76 -5.58 15.33
N PHE A 69 -13.08 -4.46 14.69
CA PHE A 69 -13.69 -3.33 15.40
C PHE A 69 -15.14 -3.61 15.76
N TYR A 70 -15.91 -4.19 14.84
CA TYR A 70 -17.27 -4.61 15.12
C TYR A 70 -17.31 -5.66 16.21
N SER A 71 -16.48 -6.70 16.09
CA SER A 71 -16.37 -7.74 17.10
C SER A 71 -15.97 -7.19 18.46
N GLY A 72 -15.01 -6.26 18.50
CA GLY A 72 -14.58 -5.61 19.74
C GLY A 72 -15.69 -4.77 20.41
N MET A 73 -16.56 -4.14 19.63
CA MET A 73 -17.70 -3.38 20.17
C MET A 73 -18.87 -4.27 20.61
N ALA A 74 -19.04 -5.42 19.95
CA ALA A 74 -20.12 -6.35 20.25
C ALA A 74 -19.83 -7.26 21.45
N LEU A 75 -18.57 -7.40 21.84
CA LEU A 75 -18.17 -8.21 23.01
C LEU A 75 -18.46 -7.49 24.33
N ALA A 76 -18.93 -8.24 25.30
CA ALA A 76 -19.07 -7.72 26.65
C ALA A 76 -17.66 -7.47 27.26
N PRO A 77 -17.46 -6.38 28.01
CA PRO A 77 -16.18 -6.04 28.63
C PRO A 77 -15.64 -7.09 29.60
N THR A 78 -16.49 -8.00 30.06
CA THR A 78 -16.15 -9.10 30.98
C THR A 78 -15.61 -10.33 30.26
N MET A 79 -15.65 -10.37 28.93
CA MET A 79 -15.15 -11.52 28.17
C MET A 79 -13.65 -11.42 27.98
N ASN A 80 -12.94 -12.47 28.38
CA ASN A 80 -11.49 -12.53 28.21
C ASN A 80 -11.13 -12.89 26.77
N ALA A 81 -10.14 -12.19 26.21
CA ALA A 81 -9.61 -12.47 24.88
C ALA A 81 -8.71 -13.72 24.85
N TYR A 82 -8.20 -14.13 26.01
CA TYR A 82 -7.29 -15.26 26.17
C TYR A 82 -7.82 -16.23 27.24
N ASN A 83 -7.55 -17.50 27.01
CA ASN A 83 -7.74 -18.56 28.01
C ASN A 83 -6.63 -18.47 29.06
N GLU A 84 -6.77 -19.25 30.15
CA GLU A 84 -5.80 -19.34 31.26
C GLU A 84 -4.43 -19.86 30.78
N ASP A 85 -4.39 -20.67 29.72
CA ASP A 85 -3.18 -21.21 29.11
C ASP A 85 -2.50 -20.23 28.12
N GLY A 86 -3.06 -19.03 27.93
CA GLY A 86 -2.56 -18.01 27.04
C GLY A 86 -2.98 -18.18 25.58
N SER A 87 -3.75 -19.20 25.23
CA SER A 87 -4.34 -19.36 23.90
C SER A 87 -5.48 -18.35 23.68
N TYR A 88 -5.83 -18.10 22.41
CA TYR A 88 -6.98 -17.25 22.10
C TYR A 88 -8.29 -17.91 22.52
N ASN A 89 -9.13 -17.14 23.19
CA ASN A 89 -10.48 -17.57 23.53
C ASN A 89 -11.40 -17.43 22.32
N PHE A 90 -12.01 -18.52 21.89
CA PHE A 90 -12.99 -18.54 20.79
C PHE A 90 -14.41 -18.84 21.29
N ASP A 91 -14.65 -19.00 22.59
CA ASP A 91 -15.98 -19.09 23.16
C ASP A 91 -16.61 -17.70 23.33
N LEU A 92 -16.98 -17.10 22.19
CA LEU A 92 -17.44 -15.72 22.05
C LEU A 92 -18.76 -15.69 21.25
N PRO A 93 -19.88 -16.11 21.85
CA PRO A 93 -21.14 -16.39 21.14
C PRO A 93 -21.74 -15.16 20.41
N PHE A 94 -21.51 -13.94 20.90
CA PHE A 94 -22.08 -12.74 20.32
C PHE A 94 -21.39 -12.27 19.04
N VAL A 95 -20.23 -12.81 18.74
CA VAL A 95 -19.41 -12.46 17.55
C VAL A 95 -19.06 -13.71 16.74
N PHE A 96 -19.95 -14.71 16.74
CA PHE A 96 -19.77 -15.97 16.01
C PHE A 96 -18.44 -16.66 16.31
N ASN A 97 -17.98 -16.56 17.57
CA ASN A 97 -16.71 -17.14 18.03
C ASN A 97 -15.47 -16.57 17.32
N VAL A 98 -15.54 -15.35 16.79
CA VAL A 98 -14.36 -14.66 16.24
C VAL A 98 -13.69 -13.84 17.34
N ASN A 99 -12.45 -14.17 17.66
CA ASN A 99 -11.65 -13.37 18.57
C ASN A 99 -11.06 -12.16 17.84
N PRO A 100 -11.43 -10.91 18.20
CA PRO A 100 -10.97 -9.71 17.48
C PRO A 100 -9.45 -9.51 17.59
N ILE A 101 -8.83 -9.92 18.71
CA ILE A 101 -7.38 -9.80 18.87
C ILE A 101 -6.65 -10.82 17.98
N ALA A 102 -7.13 -12.05 17.93
CA ALA A 102 -6.62 -13.05 17.01
C ALA A 102 -6.79 -12.61 15.55
N ALA A 103 -7.94 -12.05 15.21
CA ALA A 103 -8.21 -11.52 13.88
C ALA A 103 -7.22 -10.40 13.47
N ILE A 104 -6.86 -9.52 14.40
CA ILE A 104 -5.89 -8.45 14.14
C ILE A 104 -4.47 -9.00 14.00
N ARG A 105 -4.06 -9.96 14.82
CA ARG A 105 -2.67 -10.41 14.90
C ARG A 105 -2.29 -11.47 13.89
N GLU A 106 -3.23 -12.35 13.57
CA GLU A 106 -2.95 -13.52 12.72
C GLU A 106 -3.33 -13.34 11.25
N GLN A 107 -4.00 -12.25 10.91
CA GLN A 107 -4.20 -11.86 9.52
C GLN A 107 -2.97 -11.14 8.99
N ASP A 108 -2.56 -11.47 7.76
CA ASP A 108 -1.48 -10.78 7.04
C ASP A 108 -2.06 -10.17 5.76
N LYS A 109 -2.36 -8.88 5.84
CA LYS A 109 -2.92 -8.11 4.72
C LYS A 109 -2.05 -6.91 4.42
N TYR A 110 -1.60 -6.81 3.18
CA TYR A 110 -0.85 -5.66 2.73
C TYR A 110 -0.95 -5.44 1.23
N ASP A 111 -0.78 -4.18 0.85
CA ASP A 111 -0.56 -3.75 -0.51
C ASP A 111 0.86 -3.19 -0.64
N LYS A 112 1.62 -3.70 -1.61
CA LYS A 112 2.93 -3.17 -2.01
C LYS A 112 2.82 -2.54 -3.38
N GLN A 113 3.26 -1.32 -3.50
CA GLN A 113 3.30 -0.60 -4.76
C GLN A 113 4.72 -0.15 -5.07
N TYR A 114 5.16 -0.43 -6.28
CA TYR A 114 6.35 0.14 -6.89
C TYR A 114 5.92 1.08 -8.01
N LYS A 115 6.42 2.29 -8.00
CA LYS A 115 6.12 3.30 -9.01
C LYS A 115 7.40 3.91 -9.54
N PHE A 116 7.48 4.03 -10.87
CA PHE A 116 8.55 4.71 -11.55
C PHE A 116 7.98 5.70 -12.56
N ASN A 117 8.46 6.93 -12.51
CA ASN A 117 8.15 7.97 -13.49
C ASN A 117 9.46 8.53 -14.02
N GLY A 118 9.61 8.52 -15.33
CA GLY A 118 10.75 9.12 -16.02
C GLY A 118 10.26 10.09 -17.07
N THR A 119 10.84 11.28 -17.11
CA THR A 119 10.58 12.26 -18.16
C THR A 119 11.90 12.76 -18.69
N VAL A 120 12.04 12.77 -20.01
CA VAL A 120 13.16 13.39 -20.72
C VAL A 120 12.60 14.46 -21.62
N TYR A 121 13.16 15.66 -21.55
CA TYR A 121 12.87 16.71 -22.50
C TYR A 121 14.11 17.10 -23.29
N LEU A 122 13.89 17.48 -24.52
CA LEU A 122 14.89 18.02 -25.39
C LEU A 122 14.39 19.36 -25.97
N GLU A 123 15.18 20.40 -25.84
CA GLU A 123 14.91 21.72 -26.42
C GLU A 123 16.01 22.07 -27.38
N TRP A 124 15.63 22.27 -28.64
CA TRP A 124 16.52 22.59 -29.73
C TRP A 124 16.18 23.96 -30.33
N LYS A 125 17.18 24.85 -30.39
CA LYS A 125 17.10 26.22 -30.92
C LYS A 125 18.02 26.36 -32.10
N PRO A 126 17.60 25.95 -33.30
CA PRO A 126 18.44 26.10 -34.52
C PRO A 126 18.77 27.55 -34.85
N ILE A 127 17.84 28.45 -34.58
CA ILE A 127 18.00 29.91 -34.72
C ILE A 127 17.34 30.60 -33.51
N LYS A 128 17.70 31.88 -33.26
CA LYS A 128 17.22 32.62 -32.07
C LYS A 128 15.70 32.74 -31.97
N GLN A 129 15.01 32.75 -33.11
CA GLN A 129 13.55 32.93 -33.18
C GLN A 129 12.76 31.62 -33.12
N LEU A 130 13.41 30.44 -33.22
CA LEU A 130 12.73 29.18 -33.36
C LEU A 130 13.20 28.20 -32.28
N THR A 131 12.24 27.67 -31.54
CA THR A 131 12.49 26.69 -30.50
C THR A 131 11.59 25.46 -30.71
N PHE A 132 12.22 24.31 -30.84
CA PHE A 132 11.54 23.01 -30.80
C PHE A 132 11.75 22.38 -29.46
N ARG A 133 10.68 21.89 -28.83
CA ARG A 133 10.75 21.17 -27.58
C ARG A 133 9.92 19.89 -27.68
N THR A 134 10.53 18.79 -27.29
CA THR A 134 9.86 17.50 -27.11
C THR A 134 9.97 17.07 -25.66
N ASN A 135 8.88 16.51 -25.12
CA ASN A 135 8.83 15.89 -23.82
C ASN A 135 8.39 14.44 -24.03
N ASN A 136 9.14 13.51 -23.49
CA ASN A 136 8.81 12.09 -23.53
C ASN A 136 8.77 11.58 -22.11
N SER A 137 7.71 10.91 -21.75
CA SER A 137 7.56 10.37 -20.40
C SER A 137 7.16 8.91 -20.41
N ILE A 138 7.62 8.20 -19.40
CA ILE A 138 7.23 6.85 -19.08
C ILE A 138 6.74 6.82 -17.65
N GLU A 139 5.60 6.22 -17.43
CA GLU A 139 5.08 5.87 -16.12
C GLU A 139 4.86 4.37 -16.05
N TYR A 140 5.38 3.78 -14.98
CA TYR A 140 5.22 2.38 -14.69
C TYR A 140 4.84 2.20 -13.22
N ALA A 141 3.83 1.40 -12.94
CA ALA A 141 3.53 0.99 -11.59
C ALA A 141 3.11 -0.48 -11.53
N THR A 142 3.53 -1.14 -10.47
CA THR A 142 3.09 -2.48 -10.09
C THR A 142 2.55 -2.43 -8.68
N THR A 143 1.38 -3.01 -8.48
CA THR A 143 0.77 -3.18 -7.17
C THR A 143 0.56 -4.67 -6.92
N THR A 144 1.09 -5.16 -5.81
CA THR A 144 0.90 -6.53 -5.33
C THR A 144 0.11 -6.48 -4.04
N SER A 145 -1.07 -7.06 -4.05
CA SER A 145 -1.94 -7.21 -2.88
C SER A 145 -1.84 -8.63 -2.35
N ARG A 146 -1.74 -8.77 -1.04
CA ARG A 146 -1.81 -10.04 -0.35
C ARG A 146 -2.80 -9.94 0.80
N ALA A 147 -3.67 -10.93 0.91
CA ALA A 147 -4.60 -11.08 2.02
C ALA A 147 -4.63 -12.54 2.48
N TYR A 148 -4.02 -12.79 3.62
CA TYR A 148 -4.09 -14.07 4.32
C TYR A 148 -5.05 -13.95 5.50
N SER A 149 -5.97 -14.89 5.61
CA SER A 149 -6.87 -15.04 6.76
C SER A 149 -6.86 -16.49 7.24
N PRO A 150 -6.50 -16.77 8.49
CA PRO A 150 -6.54 -18.11 9.03
C PRO A 150 -7.97 -18.63 9.20
N ALA A 151 -8.14 -19.93 9.30
CA ALA A 151 -9.44 -20.61 9.34
C ALA A 151 -10.36 -20.12 10.47
N PHE A 152 -9.81 -19.79 11.63
CA PHE A 152 -10.58 -19.32 12.80
C PHE A 152 -11.12 -17.87 12.65
N VAL A 153 -10.65 -17.11 11.67
CA VAL A 153 -11.16 -15.78 11.35
C VAL A 153 -12.30 -15.87 10.34
N ASN A 154 -12.27 -16.88 9.50
CA ASN A 154 -13.33 -17.17 8.53
C ASN A 154 -14.38 -18.04 9.24
N THR A 155 -15.48 -17.43 9.65
CA THR A 155 -16.58 -18.13 10.35
C THR A 155 -16.90 -19.49 9.74
N ALA A 156 -16.75 -20.50 10.56
CA ALA A 156 -17.33 -21.86 10.55
C ALA A 156 -17.32 -22.70 9.25
N SER A 157 -17.23 -22.13 8.07
CA SER A 157 -17.44 -22.89 6.82
C SER A 157 -16.28 -22.85 5.85
N TYR A 158 -15.29 -21.98 6.07
CA TYR A 158 -14.21 -21.76 5.11
C TYR A 158 -12.87 -21.94 5.82
N GLY A 159 -12.03 -22.83 5.31
CA GLY A 159 -10.65 -22.99 5.77
C GLY A 159 -9.84 -21.70 5.66
N ALA A 160 -8.55 -21.75 5.97
CA ALA A 160 -7.65 -20.62 5.75
C ALA A 160 -7.71 -20.17 4.30
N SER A 161 -7.67 -18.87 4.07
CA SER A 161 -7.69 -18.29 2.72
C SER A 161 -6.43 -17.46 2.48
N LEU A 162 -5.89 -17.58 1.27
CA LEU A 162 -4.80 -16.74 0.77
C LEU A 162 -5.21 -16.20 -0.59
N ASN A 163 -5.42 -14.90 -0.66
CA ASN A 163 -5.67 -14.19 -1.91
C ASN A 163 -4.43 -13.35 -2.25
N THR A 164 -3.97 -13.47 -3.50
CA THR A 164 -2.88 -12.66 -4.03
C THR A 164 -3.33 -12.09 -5.36
N ALA A 165 -3.18 -10.80 -5.53
CA ALA A 165 -3.46 -10.11 -6.78
C ALA A 165 -2.28 -9.23 -7.18
N GLU A 166 -1.99 -9.19 -8.47
CA GLU A 166 -0.98 -8.31 -9.05
C GLU A 166 -1.61 -7.51 -10.17
N SER A 167 -1.40 -6.21 -10.15
CA SER A 167 -1.81 -5.31 -11.22
C SER A 167 -0.62 -4.48 -11.68
N GLN A 168 -0.53 -4.28 -12.99
CA GLN A 168 0.52 -3.47 -13.60
C GLN A 168 -0.10 -2.50 -14.59
N TYR A 169 0.45 -1.29 -14.66
CA TYR A 169 0.16 -0.39 -15.77
C TYR A 169 1.42 0.30 -16.27
N ARG A 170 1.40 0.66 -17.54
CA ARG A 170 2.46 1.40 -18.21
C ARG A 170 1.85 2.43 -19.15
N ILE A 171 2.33 3.66 -19.05
CA ILE A 171 1.95 4.77 -19.91
C ILE A 171 3.22 5.31 -20.56
N LEU A 172 3.16 5.56 -21.87
CA LEU A 172 4.19 6.24 -22.66
C LEU A 172 3.55 7.46 -23.31
N THR A 173 4.17 8.59 -23.19
CA THR A 173 3.70 9.87 -23.76
C THR A 173 4.85 10.61 -24.40
#